data_2af3662138ae25ee4fb4a1266f39f169
#
_entry.id   2af3662138ae25ee4fb4a1266f39f169
#
_cell.length_a   1.000
_cell.length_b   1.000
_cell.length_c   1.000
_cell.angle_alpha   90.00
_cell.angle_beta   90.00
_cell.angle_gamma   90.00
#
_symmetry.space_group_name_H-M   'P 1'
#
loop_
_entity.id
_entity.type
_entity.pdbx_description
1 polymer ?
#
loop_
_entity_poly.entity_id
_entity_poly.type
_entity_poly.pdbx_seq_one_letter_code
_entity_poly.pdbx_strand_id
1 'polypeptide(L)'
;MKRFILTGAPGAGKTAILRQLELDGFGVVEEAATDVIALWQAQGNAQPWTDRSFIDAVASLQRQRQVRSASGAVQIQFHDRSVVCTAALATYLGYPTGDSLSRELERIAAERIYQKQVFFIRNLGFVKHTEARRISFEESLRFEQIHEETYRTLGFEIVSIQPGSLLERVQAIKSTLEALPD
;
A
#
# COMPACT_ATOMS: atom_id res chain seq x y z
N MET A 1 -16.22 7.60 8.19
CA MET A 1 -15.50 6.39 7.70
C MET A 1 -14.03 6.55 8.01
N LYS A 2 -13.45 5.63 8.82
CA LYS A 2 -12.01 5.57 9.11
C LYS A 2 -11.31 4.77 7.99
N ARG A 3 -10.22 5.30 7.43
CA ARG A 3 -9.43 4.64 6.37
C ARG A 3 -8.05 4.29 6.87
N PHE A 4 -7.69 3.02 6.77
CA PHE A 4 -6.39 2.50 7.17
C PHE A 4 -5.60 2.02 5.95
N ILE A 5 -4.29 2.18 6.00
CA ILE A 5 -3.39 1.68 4.97
C ILE A 5 -2.81 0.34 5.41
N LEU A 6 -2.87 -0.64 4.52
CA LEU A 6 -2.09 -1.87 4.58
C LEU A 6 -0.85 -1.71 3.68
N THR A 7 0.35 -1.83 4.23
CA THR A 7 1.60 -1.71 3.49
C THR A 7 2.60 -2.82 3.86
N GLY A 8 3.76 -2.80 3.29
CA GLY A 8 4.83 -3.79 3.48
C GLY A 8 5.40 -4.29 2.15
N ALA A 9 6.46 -5.07 2.20
CA ALA A 9 7.16 -5.57 1.03
C ALA A 9 6.27 -6.40 0.08
N PRO A 10 6.64 -6.51 -1.19
CA PRO A 10 6.07 -7.50 -2.10
C PRO A 10 6.20 -8.90 -1.52
N GLY A 11 5.15 -9.71 -1.60
CA GLY A 11 5.17 -11.09 -1.06
C GLY A 11 4.84 -11.23 0.42
N ALA A 12 4.69 -10.14 1.18
CA ALA A 12 4.35 -10.18 2.61
C ALA A 12 2.93 -10.71 2.93
N GLY A 13 2.12 -11.07 1.93
CA GLY A 13 0.78 -11.65 2.12
C GLY A 13 -0.34 -10.63 2.32
N LYS A 14 -0.15 -9.37 1.98
CA LYS A 14 -1.15 -8.29 2.10
C LYS A 14 -2.49 -8.62 1.45
N THR A 15 -2.46 -9.11 0.21
CA THR A 15 -3.68 -9.44 -0.55
C THR A 15 -4.53 -10.48 0.16
N ALA A 16 -3.92 -11.51 0.78
CA ALA A 16 -4.66 -12.52 1.53
C ALA A 16 -5.33 -11.91 2.78
N ILE A 17 -4.60 -11.04 3.50
CA ILE A 17 -5.15 -10.31 4.65
C ILE A 17 -6.31 -9.42 4.20
N LEU A 18 -6.14 -8.67 3.11
CA LEU A 18 -7.17 -7.78 2.58
C LEU A 18 -8.46 -8.56 2.23
N ARG A 19 -8.33 -9.71 1.56
CA ARG A 19 -9.48 -10.57 1.22
C ARG A 19 -10.17 -11.12 2.47
N GLN A 20 -9.43 -11.48 3.51
CA GLN A 20 -10.05 -11.92 4.75
C GLN A 20 -10.79 -10.77 5.45
N LEU A 21 -10.22 -9.57 5.48
CA LEU A 21 -10.88 -8.38 6.03
C LEU A 21 -12.16 -8.03 5.24
N GLU A 22 -12.16 -8.19 3.92
CA GLU A 22 -13.34 -8.02 3.08
C GLU A 22 -14.44 -9.02 3.43
N LEU A 23 -14.12 -10.30 3.59
CA LEU A 23 -15.05 -11.34 4.04
C LEU A 23 -15.59 -11.08 5.45
N ASP A 24 -14.81 -10.42 6.29
CA ASP A 24 -15.19 -10.02 7.64
C ASP A 24 -16.05 -8.73 7.66
N GLY A 25 -16.41 -8.17 6.50
CA GLY A 25 -17.32 -7.03 6.35
C GLY A 25 -16.67 -5.66 6.34
N PHE A 26 -15.35 -5.55 6.31
CA PHE A 26 -14.64 -4.29 6.11
C PHE A 26 -14.66 -3.86 4.65
N GLY A 27 -14.67 -2.54 4.41
CA GLY A 27 -14.43 -2.02 3.07
C GLY A 27 -12.97 -2.23 2.65
N VAL A 28 -12.75 -2.53 1.37
CA VAL A 28 -11.38 -2.68 0.84
C VAL A 28 -11.18 -1.89 -0.44
N VAL A 29 -9.96 -1.42 -0.64
CA VAL A 29 -9.50 -0.76 -1.87
C VAL A 29 -8.22 -1.45 -2.33
N GLU A 30 -8.27 -2.00 -3.52
CA GLU A 30 -7.20 -2.81 -4.09
C GLU A 30 -5.99 -2.00 -4.53
N GLU A 31 -4.83 -2.68 -4.62
CA GLU A 31 -3.58 -2.11 -5.09
C GLU A 31 -3.70 -1.60 -6.54
N ALA A 32 -3.05 -0.48 -6.83
CA ALA A 32 -3.06 0.12 -8.16
C ALA A 32 -1.85 -0.25 -9.03
N ALA A 33 -0.68 -0.46 -8.43
CA ALA A 33 0.55 -0.64 -9.19
C ALA A 33 0.52 -1.91 -10.06
N THR A 34 0.00 -3.02 -9.54
CA THR A 34 -0.12 -4.27 -10.30
C THR A 34 -1.00 -4.10 -11.54
N ASP A 35 -2.10 -3.35 -11.42
CA ASP A 35 -3.02 -3.14 -12.55
C ASP A 35 -2.41 -2.20 -13.60
N VAL A 36 -1.68 -1.15 -13.17
CA VAL A 36 -0.94 -0.28 -14.10
C VAL A 36 0.14 -1.07 -14.84
N ILE A 37 0.88 -1.95 -14.13
CA ILE A 37 1.87 -2.84 -14.75
C ILE A 37 1.20 -3.73 -15.79
N ALA A 38 0.12 -4.43 -15.43
CA ALA A 38 -0.58 -5.33 -16.33
C ALA A 38 -1.11 -4.59 -17.58
N LEU A 39 -1.70 -3.41 -17.40
CA LEU A 39 -2.19 -2.59 -18.49
C LEU A 39 -1.07 -2.17 -19.44
N TRP A 40 0.03 -1.66 -18.93
CA TRP A 40 1.13 -1.19 -19.78
C TRP A 40 1.85 -2.36 -20.47
N GLN A 41 1.97 -3.50 -19.81
CA GLN A 41 2.50 -4.71 -20.45
C GLN A 41 1.59 -5.19 -21.60
N ALA A 42 0.28 -5.16 -21.43
CA ALA A 42 -0.67 -5.44 -22.49
C ALA A 42 -0.58 -4.43 -23.68
N GLN A 43 -0.13 -3.22 -23.41
CA GLN A 43 0.16 -2.16 -24.42
C GLN A 43 1.56 -2.29 -25.05
N GLY A 44 2.35 -3.32 -24.70
CA GLY A 44 3.67 -3.57 -25.26
C GLY A 44 4.85 -3.00 -24.47
N ASN A 45 4.62 -2.33 -23.33
CA ASN A 45 5.69 -1.91 -22.43
C ASN A 45 6.03 -3.04 -21.44
N ALA A 46 7.06 -3.82 -21.73
CA ALA A 46 7.43 -4.99 -20.92
C ALA A 46 7.93 -4.62 -19.50
N GLN A 47 8.44 -3.42 -19.30
CA GLN A 47 9.03 -2.96 -18.04
C GLN A 47 8.51 -1.55 -17.66
N PRO A 48 7.24 -1.41 -17.29
CA PRO A 48 6.62 -0.10 -17.00
C PRO A 48 7.37 0.75 -15.98
N TRP A 49 7.99 0.12 -14.99
CA TRP A 49 8.73 0.79 -13.91
C TRP A 49 10.03 1.48 -14.36
N THR A 50 10.48 1.26 -15.60
CA THR A 50 11.63 2.00 -16.19
C THR A 50 11.21 3.34 -16.77
N ASP A 51 9.94 3.59 -16.90
CA ASP A 51 9.39 4.88 -17.33
C ASP A 51 8.94 5.67 -16.10
N ARG A 52 9.46 6.90 -15.97
CA ARG A 52 9.13 7.79 -14.86
C ARG A 52 7.63 8.08 -14.73
N SER A 53 6.91 8.15 -15.84
CA SER A 53 5.47 8.39 -15.86
C SER A 53 4.65 7.27 -15.25
N PHE A 54 5.25 6.10 -15.01
CA PHE A 54 4.65 5.00 -14.26
C PHE A 54 4.25 5.42 -12.83
N ILE A 55 5.08 6.23 -12.18
CA ILE A 55 4.80 6.76 -10.83
C ILE A 55 3.52 7.59 -10.82
N ASP A 56 3.37 8.49 -11.79
CA ASP A 56 2.17 9.34 -11.91
C ASP A 56 0.92 8.53 -12.26
N ALA A 57 1.06 7.49 -13.11
CA ALA A 57 -0.03 6.59 -13.45
C ALA A 57 -0.54 5.81 -12.23
N VAL A 58 0.38 5.28 -11.40
CA VAL A 58 0.03 4.59 -10.16
C VAL A 58 -0.66 5.53 -9.17
N ALA A 59 -0.09 6.72 -8.94
CA ALA A 59 -0.66 7.72 -8.03
C ALA A 59 -2.06 8.18 -8.48
N SER A 60 -2.25 8.37 -9.78
CA SER A 60 -3.54 8.73 -10.38
C SER A 60 -4.61 7.66 -10.14
N LEU A 61 -4.28 6.39 -10.38
CA LEU A 61 -5.21 5.28 -10.15
C LEU A 61 -5.53 5.10 -8.66
N GLN A 62 -4.54 5.25 -7.77
CA GLN A 62 -4.76 5.23 -6.32
C GLN A 62 -5.73 6.32 -5.87
N ARG A 63 -5.54 7.56 -6.36
CA ARG A 63 -6.46 8.67 -6.09
C ARG A 63 -7.88 8.36 -6.58
N GLN A 64 -8.02 7.88 -7.81
CA GLN A 64 -9.33 7.53 -8.37
C GLN A 64 -10.05 6.47 -7.53
N ARG A 65 -9.35 5.43 -7.10
CA ARG A 65 -9.90 4.37 -6.24
C ARG A 65 -10.31 4.92 -4.88
N GLN A 66 -9.46 5.74 -4.26
CA GLN A 66 -9.74 6.37 -2.96
C GLN A 66 -10.99 7.27 -3.02
N VAL A 67 -11.14 8.06 -4.08
CA VAL A 67 -12.30 8.95 -4.26
C VAL A 67 -13.58 8.16 -4.53
N ARG A 68 -13.53 7.16 -5.43
CA ARG A 68 -14.70 6.31 -5.76
C ARG A 68 -15.18 5.48 -4.57
N SER A 69 -14.28 5.01 -3.74
CA SER A 69 -14.60 4.19 -2.57
C SER A 69 -15.16 4.98 -1.38
N ALA A 70 -15.28 6.32 -1.50
CA ALA A 70 -15.81 7.18 -0.45
C ALA A 70 -17.33 7.02 -0.23
N SER A 71 -18.06 6.42 -1.17
CA SER A 71 -19.49 6.21 -1.13
C SER A 71 -19.84 4.80 -0.66
N GLY A 72 -19.91 4.55 0.64
CA GLY A 72 -20.28 3.23 1.16
C GLY A 72 -20.79 3.29 2.60
N ALA A 73 -21.61 2.31 2.99
CA ALA A 73 -22.14 2.18 4.35
C ALA A 73 -21.10 1.65 5.37
N VAL A 74 -19.88 1.32 4.92
CA VAL A 74 -18.84 0.78 5.79
C VAL A 74 -18.20 1.86 6.65
N GLN A 75 -18.00 1.56 7.93
CA GLN A 75 -17.36 2.49 8.86
C GLN A 75 -15.83 2.48 8.78
N ILE A 76 -15.26 1.34 8.44
CA ILE A 76 -13.81 1.12 8.34
C ILE A 76 -13.47 0.57 6.97
N GLN A 77 -12.43 1.15 6.34
CA GLN A 77 -11.95 0.79 5.03
C GLN A 77 -10.43 0.59 5.04
N PHE A 78 -9.97 -0.51 4.43
CA PHE A 78 -8.55 -0.81 4.25
C PHE A 78 -8.13 -0.56 2.80
N HIS A 79 -7.00 0.11 2.64
CA HIS A 79 -6.39 0.36 1.34
C HIS A 79 -5.13 -0.50 1.18
N ASP A 80 -5.08 -1.35 0.15
CA ASP A 80 -3.82 -2.03 -0.22
C ASP A 80 -2.89 -1.00 -0.86
N ARG A 81 -1.99 -0.46 -0.04
CA ARG A 81 -1.10 0.66 -0.35
C ARG A 81 -1.82 2.02 -0.47
N SER A 82 -1.02 3.04 -0.70
CA SER A 82 -1.45 4.44 -0.89
C SER A 82 -0.39 5.20 -1.69
N VAL A 83 -0.64 6.47 -1.97
CA VAL A 83 0.34 7.36 -2.63
C VAL A 83 1.64 7.52 -1.82
N VAL A 84 1.63 7.25 -0.51
CA VAL A 84 2.85 7.17 0.31
C VAL A 84 3.73 5.99 -0.14
N CYS A 85 3.12 4.82 -0.43
CA CYS A 85 3.84 3.71 -1.03
C CYS A 85 4.41 4.05 -2.41
N THR A 86 3.70 4.87 -3.18
CA THR A 86 4.17 5.32 -4.51
C THR A 86 5.34 6.27 -4.38
N ALA A 87 5.39 7.13 -3.35
CA ALA A 87 6.56 7.94 -3.03
C ALA A 87 7.76 7.07 -2.64
N ALA A 88 7.55 6.05 -1.79
CA ALA A 88 8.58 5.08 -1.45
C ALA A 88 9.08 4.30 -2.68
N LEU A 89 8.18 3.93 -3.59
CA LEU A 89 8.52 3.28 -4.86
C LEU A 89 9.36 4.20 -5.76
N ALA A 90 9.00 5.48 -5.87
CA ALA A 90 9.79 6.46 -6.62
C ALA A 90 11.21 6.57 -6.07
N THR A 91 11.35 6.66 -4.75
CA THR A 91 12.66 6.66 -4.06
C THR A 91 13.45 5.37 -4.35
N TYR A 92 12.81 4.21 -4.28
CA TYR A 92 13.43 2.93 -4.57
C TYR A 92 13.96 2.83 -6.00
N LEU A 93 13.19 3.37 -6.98
CA LEU A 93 13.55 3.40 -8.39
C LEU A 93 14.54 4.54 -8.75
N GLY A 94 14.90 5.39 -7.79
CA GLY A 94 15.78 6.54 -8.01
C GLY A 94 15.11 7.70 -8.75
N TYR A 95 13.79 7.78 -8.74
CA TYR A 95 13.04 8.88 -9.34
C TYR A 95 12.78 10.00 -8.33
N PRO A 96 12.89 11.26 -8.72
CA PRO A 96 12.46 12.37 -7.88
C PRO A 96 10.93 12.35 -7.72
N THR A 97 10.45 12.82 -6.59
CA THR A 97 9.02 13.05 -6.39
C THR A 97 8.53 14.14 -7.33
N GLY A 98 7.68 13.80 -8.28
CA GLY A 98 7.12 14.76 -9.24
C GLY A 98 6.01 15.61 -8.61
N ASP A 99 5.66 16.74 -9.27
CA ASP A 99 4.65 17.69 -8.78
C ASP A 99 3.26 17.05 -8.55
N SER A 100 2.88 16.08 -9.39
CA SER A 100 1.61 15.37 -9.27
C SER A 100 1.55 14.56 -7.97
N LEU A 101 2.61 13.79 -7.70
CA LEU A 101 2.72 12.99 -6.48
C LEU A 101 2.83 13.87 -5.24
N SER A 102 3.61 14.97 -5.30
CA SER A 102 3.74 15.93 -4.19
C SER A 102 2.39 16.53 -3.80
N ARG A 103 1.64 17.04 -4.78
CA ARG A 103 0.29 17.59 -4.54
C ARG A 103 -0.66 16.56 -3.92
N GLU A 104 -0.56 15.31 -4.34
CA GLU A 104 -1.42 14.25 -3.79
C GLU A 104 -1.03 13.89 -2.35
N LEU A 105 0.27 13.87 -2.02
CA LEU A 105 0.75 13.71 -0.64
C LEU A 105 0.27 14.87 0.26
N GLU A 106 0.37 16.09 -0.21
CA GLU A 106 -0.14 17.27 0.49
C GLU A 106 -1.66 17.18 0.70
N ARG A 107 -2.42 16.76 -0.32
CA ARG A 107 -3.88 16.59 -0.23
C ARG A 107 -4.26 15.57 0.84
N ILE A 108 -3.68 14.38 0.83
CA ILE A 108 -4.04 13.34 1.80
C ILE A 108 -3.69 13.74 3.23
N ALA A 109 -2.64 14.55 3.42
CA ALA A 109 -2.27 15.08 4.73
C ALA A 109 -3.25 16.19 5.18
N ALA A 110 -3.52 17.19 4.31
CA ALA A 110 -4.40 18.30 4.62
C ALA A 110 -5.86 17.86 4.90
N GLU A 111 -6.37 16.94 4.09
CA GLU A 111 -7.73 16.40 4.21
C GLU A 111 -7.82 15.26 5.24
N ARG A 112 -6.72 14.84 5.85
CA ARG A 112 -6.64 13.70 6.80
C ARG A 112 -7.35 12.46 6.26
N ILE A 113 -7.04 12.10 5.01
CA ILE A 113 -7.71 11.01 4.29
C ILE A 113 -7.55 9.67 5.00
N TYR A 114 -6.37 9.41 5.54
CA TYR A 114 -6.03 8.17 6.24
C TYR A 114 -5.81 8.40 7.74
N GLN A 115 -6.08 7.37 8.52
CA GLN A 115 -5.69 7.33 9.92
C GLN A 115 -4.16 7.36 10.03
N LYS A 116 -3.64 7.85 11.14
CA LYS A 116 -2.19 7.90 11.38
C LYS A 116 -1.56 6.51 11.47
N GLN A 117 -2.30 5.53 11.99
CA GLN A 117 -1.85 4.15 12.12
C GLN A 117 -1.84 3.49 10.75
N VAL A 118 -0.68 2.95 10.39
CA VAL A 118 -0.45 2.18 9.16
C VAL A 118 -0.10 0.75 9.54
N PHE A 119 -0.88 -0.20 9.07
CA PHE A 119 -0.60 -1.62 9.28
C PHE A 119 0.53 -2.07 8.35
N PHE A 120 1.70 -2.26 8.94
CA PHE A 120 2.91 -2.65 8.23
C PHE A 120 3.10 -4.16 8.31
N ILE A 121 2.81 -4.84 7.21
CA ILE A 121 2.84 -6.29 7.11
C ILE A 121 4.28 -6.74 6.88
N ARG A 122 4.89 -7.34 7.90
CA ARG A 122 6.28 -7.78 7.86
C ARG A 122 6.49 -8.95 6.90
N ASN A 123 7.67 -9.01 6.32
CA ASN A 123 8.08 -10.06 5.39
C ASN A 123 8.00 -11.44 6.06
N LEU A 124 7.62 -12.46 5.29
CA LEU A 124 7.47 -13.85 5.75
C LEU A 124 8.81 -14.63 5.79
N GLY A 125 9.94 -13.96 5.50
CA GLY A 125 11.25 -14.60 5.42
C GLY A 125 11.60 -15.17 4.04
N PHE A 126 10.68 -15.07 3.08
CA PHE A 126 10.89 -15.50 1.69
C PHE A 126 10.05 -14.64 0.73
N VAL A 127 10.49 -14.58 -0.53
CA VAL A 127 9.72 -13.99 -1.63
C VAL A 127 9.45 -15.07 -2.67
N LYS A 128 8.18 -15.31 -2.99
CA LYS A 128 7.84 -16.13 -4.17
C LYS A 128 8.00 -15.27 -5.42
N HIS A 129 8.91 -15.68 -6.30
CA HIS A 129 9.06 -15.05 -7.61
C HIS A 129 7.80 -15.31 -8.46
N THR A 130 7.26 -14.25 -9.06
CA THR A 130 6.21 -14.31 -10.08
C THR A 130 6.61 -13.40 -11.23
N GLU A 131 5.95 -13.49 -12.37
CA GLU A 131 6.23 -12.62 -13.53
C GLU A 131 6.17 -11.12 -13.18
N ALA A 132 5.29 -10.74 -12.26
CA ALA A 132 5.16 -9.38 -11.73
C ALA A 132 6.09 -9.08 -10.54
N ARG A 133 6.84 -10.08 -10.02
CA ARG A 133 7.70 -9.96 -8.84
C ARG A 133 9.08 -10.53 -9.13
N ARG A 134 9.93 -9.71 -9.74
CA ARG A 134 11.32 -10.05 -10.07
C ARG A 134 12.33 -9.54 -9.03
N ILE A 135 11.85 -9.19 -7.83
CA ILE A 135 12.66 -8.65 -6.74
C ILE A 135 13.25 -9.79 -5.90
N SER A 136 14.53 -9.75 -5.59
CA SER A 136 15.18 -10.67 -4.65
C SER A 136 14.71 -10.44 -3.21
N PHE A 137 15.02 -11.38 -2.31
CA PHE A 137 14.72 -11.20 -0.90
C PHE A 137 15.42 -9.97 -0.29
N GLU A 138 16.71 -9.79 -0.62
CA GLU A 138 17.50 -8.65 -0.15
C GLU A 138 16.94 -7.31 -0.67
N GLU A 139 16.59 -7.23 -1.94
CA GLU A 139 15.92 -6.07 -2.52
C GLU A 139 14.57 -5.81 -1.86
N SER A 140 13.84 -6.86 -1.48
CA SER A 140 12.56 -6.72 -0.76
C SER A 140 12.74 -6.14 0.64
N LEU A 141 13.82 -6.46 1.34
CA LEU A 141 14.16 -5.85 2.64
C LEU A 141 14.52 -4.37 2.49
N ARG A 142 15.32 -4.03 1.48
CA ARG A 142 15.63 -2.62 1.17
C ARG A 142 14.37 -1.84 0.83
N PHE A 143 13.48 -2.42 0.04
CA PHE A 143 12.19 -1.82 -0.30
C PHE A 143 11.31 -1.62 0.93
N GLU A 144 11.29 -2.61 1.85
CA GLU A 144 10.58 -2.54 3.13
C GLU A 144 11.09 -1.38 3.99
N GLN A 145 12.43 -1.22 4.09
CA GLN A 145 13.05 -0.14 4.86
C GLN A 145 12.67 1.24 4.29
N ILE A 146 12.78 1.44 2.97
CA ILE A 146 12.41 2.71 2.32
C ILE A 146 10.92 3.04 2.59
N HIS A 147 10.03 2.05 2.53
CA HIS A 147 8.62 2.24 2.86
C HIS A 147 8.43 2.70 4.30
N GLU A 148 9.05 2.02 5.23
CA GLU A 148 8.94 2.34 6.66
C GLU A 148 9.45 3.76 6.96
N GLU A 149 10.60 4.14 6.40
CA GLU A 149 11.18 5.48 6.52
C GLU A 149 10.26 6.54 5.91
N THR A 150 9.70 6.28 4.72
CA THR A 150 8.79 7.22 4.04
C THR A 150 7.53 7.47 4.87
N TYR A 151 6.90 6.42 5.42
CA TYR A 151 5.73 6.57 6.28
C TYR A 151 6.03 7.36 7.54
N ARG A 152 7.14 7.07 8.23
CA ARG A 152 7.55 7.81 9.43
C ARG A 152 7.84 9.29 9.14
N THR A 153 8.54 9.58 8.05
CA THR A 153 8.84 10.95 7.64
C THR A 153 7.58 11.76 7.38
N LEU A 154 6.52 11.13 6.86
CA LEU A 154 5.22 11.75 6.63
C LEU A 154 4.29 11.73 7.86
N GLY A 155 4.80 11.37 9.04
CA GLY A 155 4.09 11.46 10.32
C GLY A 155 3.11 10.32 10.60
N PHE A 156 3.22 9.19 9.90
CA PHE A 156 2.44 7.99 10.18
C PHE A 156 3.08 7.15 11.31
N GLU A 157 2.23 6.46 12.04
CA GLU A 157 2.58 5.54 13.11
C GLU A 157 2.56 4.10 12.57
N ILE A 158 3.68 3.39 12.67
CA ILE A 158 3.81 2.03 12.15
C ILE A 158 3.28 1.01 13.17
N VAL A 159 2.20 0.33 12.81
CA VAL A 159 1.68 -0.85 13.51
C VAL A 159 2.24 -2.08 12.81
N SER A 160 3.26 -2.69 13.38
CA SER A 160 3.92 -3.86 12.78
C SER A 160 3.10 -5.13 12.98
N ILE A 161 2.65 -5.74 11.89
CA ILE A 161 2.02 -7.06 11.87
C ILE A 161 3.09 -8.10 11.57
N GLN A 162 3.42 -8.88 12.59
CA GLN A 162 4.50 -9.87 12.54
C GLN A 162 4.17 -11.05 11.60
N PRO A 163 5.18 -11.78 11.11
CA PRO A 163 4.98 -13.05 10.41
C PRO A 163 4.17 -14.04 11.26
N GLY A 164 3.30 -14.80 10.60
CA GLY A 164 2.41 -15.76 11.26
C GLY A 164 1.37 -16.26 10.26
N SER A 165 0.44 -17.06 10.74
CA SER A 165 -0.71 -17.52 9.96
C SER A 165 -1.59 -16.35 9.54
N LEU A 166 -2.40 -16.54 8.50
CA LEU A 166 -3.36 -15.52 8.05
C LEU A 166 -4.29 -15.09 9.20
N LEU A 167 -4.79 -16.07 9.96
CA LEU A 167 -5.73 -15.82 11.06
C LEU A 167 -5.10 -14.96 12.17
N GLU A 168 -3.89 -15.29 12.62
CA GLU A 168 -3.17 -14.52 13.64
C GLU A 168 -2.93 -13.07 13.20
N ARG A 169 -2.55 -12.87 11.95
CA ARG A 169 -2.26 -11.55 11.39
C ARG A 169 -3.52 -10.70 11.25
N VAL A 170 -4.63 -11.29 10.82
CA VAL A 170 -5.93 -10.61 10.74
C VAL A 170 -6.44 -10.27 12.15
N GLN A 171 -6.30 -11.20 13.11
CA GLN A 171 -6.69 -10.96 14.50
C GLN A 171 -5.87 -9.82 15.11
N ALA A 172 -4.56 -9.75 14.86
CA ALA A 172 -3.71 -8.66 15.35
C ALA A 172 -4.18 -7.28 14.81
N ILE A 173 -4.60 -7.22 13.54
CA ILE A 173 -5.19 -6.01 12.97
C ILE A 173 -6.48 -5.64 13.69
N LYS A 174 -7.41 -6.59 13.85
CA LYS A 174 -8.70 -6.36 14.52
C LYS A 174 -8.53 -5.90 15.97
N SER A 175 -7.68 -6.59 16.75
CA SER A 175 -7.39 -6.18 18.12
C SER A 175 -6.79 -4.79 18.22
N THR A 176 -5.97 -4.39 17.24
CA THR A 176 -5.47 -3.01 17.18
C THR A 176 -6.61 -2.01 16.93
N LEU A 177 -7.55 -2.32 16.01
CA LEU A 177 -8.69 -1.44 15.74
C LEU A 177 -9.57 -1.22 16.98
N GLU A 178 -9.81 -2.29 17.75
CA GLU A 178 -10.59 -2.27 18.99
C GLU A 178 -9.93 -1.41 20.08
N ALA A 179 -8.60 -1.34 20.08
CA ALA A 179 -7.82 -0.54 21.04
C ALA A 179 -7.67 0.94 20.63
N LEU A 180 -8.02 1.30 19.39
CA LEU A 180 -7.95 2.70 18.93
C LEU A 180 -9.12 3.51 19.50
N PRO A 181 -8.86 4.75 19.95
CA PRO A 181 -9.94 5.64 20.38
C PRO A 181 -10.88 5.98 19.20
N ASP A 182 -12.10 6.29 19.52
CA ASP A 182 -13.15 6.69 18.57
C ASP A 182 -12.84 7.99 17.78
#